data_3e8b4a3dbe4e202ff6af3cfc299e8bdf
#
_entry.id   3e8b4a3dbe4e202ff6af3cfc299e8bdf
#
_cell.length_a   1.000
_cell.length_b   1.000
_cell.length_c   1.000
_cell.angle_alpha   90.00
_cell.angle_beta   90.00
_cell.angle_gamma   90.00
#
_symmetry.space_group_name_H-M   'P 1'
#
loop_
_entity.id
_entity.type
_entity.pdbx_description
1 polymer ?
#
loop_
_entity_poly.entity_id
_entity_poly.type
_entity_poly.pdbx_seq_one_letter_code
_entity_poly.pdbx_strand_id
1 'polypeptide(L)'
;LITFEPKLFNDAYFHFPIQKTLTIIKGENSIPLKKCIHNYNLIGVLEGEAAIYLFNPKHKDEIMHKENHQIKKWGHKKTIQKGDILIIPPYWSFIQEIEDGIIQYHIDIDNYFTFIPNYLKEMY
;
A
#
# COMPACT_ATOMS: atom_id res chain seq x y z
N LEU A 1 -15.29 -6.45 12.33
CA LEU A 1 -14.28 -7.35 11.79
C LEU A 1 -14.60 -7.67 10.34
N ILE A 2 -13.78 -7.21 9.44
CA ILE A 2 -14.00 -7.41 8.02
C ILE A 2 -13.16 -8.62 7.60
N THR A 3 -13.85 -9.68 7.21
CA THR A 3 -13.19 -10.84 6.61
C THR A 3 -13.11 -10.59 5.12
N PHE A 4 -11.90 -10.45 4.62
CA PHE A 4 -11.64 -10.25 3.21
C PHE A 4 -10.98 -11.49 2.63
N GLU A 5 -11.70 -12.19 1.75
CA GLU A 5 -11.17 -13.34 1.02
C GLU A 5 -11.24 -13.07 -0.48
N PRO A 6 -10.24 -12.37 -1.03
CA PRO A 6 -10.24 -12.13 -2.46
C PRO A 6 -9.98 -13.42 -3.22
N LYS A 7 -10.79 -13.66 -4.25
CA LYS A 7 -10.62 -14.80 -5.16
C LYS A 7 -9.25 -14.84 -5.85
N LEU A 8 -8.53 -13.71 -5.84
CA LEU A 8 -7.17 -13.59 -6.34
C LEU A 8 -6.17 -14.49 -5.62
N PHE A 9 -6.51 -15.00 -4.44
CA PHE A 9 -5.60 -15.77 -3.59
C PHE A 9 -6.03 -17.23 -3.45
N ASN A 10 -6.67 -17.78 -4.47
CA ASN A 10 -7.03 -19.21 -4.48
C ASN A 10 -5.83 -20.15 -4.39
N ASP A 11 -4.61 -19.65 -4.58
CA ASP A 11 -3.37 -20.38 -4.32
C ASP A 11 -2.99 -20.31 -2.84
N ALA A 12 -3.95 -20.52 -1.97
CA ALA A 12 -3.83 -20.36 -0.52
C ALA A 12 -2.73 -21.19 0.13
N TYR A 13 -2.26 -22.24 -0.52
CA TYR A 13 -1.15 -23.05 -0.01
C TYR A 13 0.19 -22.32 0.00
N PHE A 14 0.34 -21.29 -0.83
CA PHE A 14 1.60 -20.57 -0.99
C PHE A 14 1.54 -19.13 -0.52
N HIS A 15 0.33 -18.58 -0.31
CA HIS A 15 0.12 -17.19 0.09
C HIS A 15 -0.52 -17.12 1.48
N PHE A 16 -0.03 -16.21 2.31
CA PHE A 16 -0.59 -15.99 3.64
C PHE A 16 -0.48 -14.51 4.03
N PRO A 17 -1.47 -13.98 4.75
CA PRO A 17 -1.42 -12.61 5.23
C PRO A 17 -0.39 -12.46 6.35
N ILE A 18 0.47 -11.46 6.23
CA ILE A 18 1.47 -11.12 7.25
C ILE A 18 0.90 -10.08 8.19
N GLN A 19 0.23 -9.06 7.64
CA GLN A 19 -0.26 -7.96 8.41
C GLN A 19 -1.58 -7.46 7.85
N LYS A 20 -2.53 -7.21 8.75
CA LYS A 20 -3.81 -6.59 8.43
C LYS A 20 -3.98 -5.38 9.32
N THR A 21 -4.25 -4.23 8.74
CA THR A 21 -4.39 -2.98 9.47
C THR A 21 -5.65 -2.26 9.02
N LEU A 22 -6.47 -1.83 9.97
CA LEU A 22 -7.58 -0.92 9.72
C LEU A 22 -7.13 0.49 10.13
N THR A 23 -7.27 1.43 9.22
CA THR A 23 -6.87 2.82 9.45
C THR A 23 -8.08 3.73 9.33
N ILE A 24 -8.29 4.57 10.33
CA ILE A 24 -9.32 5.59 10.35
C ILE A 24 -8.64 6.94 10.46
N ILE A 25 -8.80 7.77 9.44
CA ILE A 25 -8.23 9.12 9.40
C ILE A 25 -9.38 10.10 9.26
N LYS A 26 -9.40 11.12 10.10
CA LYS A 26 -10.38 12.20 10.08
C LYS A 26 -9.74 13.47 9.54
N GLY A 27 -10.42 14.10 8.57
CA GLY A 27 -9.97 15.35 8.00
C GLY A 27 -8.82 15.21 7.03
N GLU A 28 -8.14 16.31 6.78
CA GLU A 28 -7.00 16.38 5.86
C GLU A 28 -5.76 15.71 6.46
N ASN A 29 -5.11 14.88 5.67
CA ASN A 29 -3.86 14.23 6.08
C ASN A 29 -3.05 13.82 4.86
N SER A 30 -1.74 13.68 5.06
CA SER A 30 -0.81 13.18 4.05
C SER A 30 0.04 12.07 4.65
N ILE A 31 -0.05 10.88 4.04
CA ILE A 31 0.76 9.74 4.47
C ILE A 31 2.11 9.84 3.75
N PRO A 32 3.24 9.80 4.49
CA PRO A 32 4.56 9.90 3.89
C PRO A 32 4.89 8.68 3.03
N LEU A 33 5.96 8.82 2.26
CA LEU A 33 6.42 7.76 1.36
C LEU A 33 6.63 6.45 2.10
N LYS A 34 5.98 5.40 1.59
CA LYS A 34 6.09 4.03 2.10
C LYS A 34 6.46 3.10 0.96
N LYS A 35 7.42 2.22 1.20
CA LYS A 35 7.83 1.18 0.26
C LYS A 35 7.11 -0.13 0.58
N CYS A 36 6.57 -0.78 -0.44
CA CYS A 36 5.93 -2.08 -0.32
C CYS A 36 6.95 -3.19 -0.57
N ILE A 37 7.19 -4.03 0.41
CA ILE A 37 8.18 -5.12 0.32
C ILE A 37 7.55 -6.50 0.22
N HIS A 38 6.27 -6.63 0.57
CA HIS A 38 5.58 -7.92 0.53
C HIS A 38 5.11 -8.27 -0.88
N ASN A 39 4.83 -9.54 -1.12
CA ASN A 39 4.46 -10.04 -2.45
C ASN A 39 3.19 -9.36 -3.00
N TYR A 40 2.19 -9.19 -2.13
CA TYR A 40 0.99 -8.41 -2.44
C TYR A 40 0.75 -7.38 -1.35
N ASN A 41 0.48 -6.15 -1.76
CA ASN A 41 0.14 -5.05 -0.86
C ASN A 41 -1.21 -4.50 -1.32
N LEU A 42 -2.24 -4.65 -0.48
CA LEU A 42 -3.59 -4.22 -0.81
C LEU A 42 -4.01 -3.05 0.05
N ILE A 43 -4.67 -2.09 -0.58
CA ILE A 43 -5.38 -1.01 0.10
C ILE A 43 -6.82 -1.03 -0.36
N GLY A 44 -7.75 -1.23 0.57
CA GLY A 44 -9.17 -1.19 0.27
C GLY A 44 -9.85 -0.05 1.01
N VAL A 45 -10.70 0.70 0.32
CA VAL A 45 -11.41 1.85 0.90
C VAL A 45 -12.81 1.43 1.31
N LEU A 46 -13.13 1.63 2.59
CA LEU A 46 -14.45 1.37 3.15
C LEU A 46 -15.33 2.60 3.13
N GLU A 47 -14.77 3.77 3.40
CA GLU A 47 -15.44 5.06 3.35
C GLU A 47 -14.45 6.15 2.97
N GLY A 48 -14.92 7.15 2.21
CA GLY A 48 -14.09 8.28 1.81
C GLY A 48 -13.35 8.06 0.50
N GLU A 49 -12.41 8.94 0.24
CA GLU A 49 -11.56 8.87 -0.95
C GLU A 49 -10.17 9.43 -0.66
N ALA A 50 -9.21 9.04 -1.48
CA ALA A 50 -7.86 9.54 -1.38
C ALA A 50 -7.18 9.53 -2.76
N ALA A 51 -6.16 10.37 -2.90
CA ALA A 51 -5.25 10.33 -4.04
C ALA A 51 -4.01 9.53 -3.63
N ILE A 52 -3.63 8.57 -4.44
CA ILE A 52 -2.41 7.78 -4.24
C ILE A 52 -1.47 8.03 -5.41
N TYR A 53 -0.20 8.32 -5.10
CA TYR A 53 0.87 8.46 -6.08
C TYR A 53 1.76 7.24 -5.96
N LEU A 54 1.84 6.45 -7.04
CA LEU A 54 2.61 5.22 -7.11
C LEU A 54 3.94 5.45 -7.81
N PHE A 55 5.04 5.02 -7.21
CA PHE A 55 6.39 5.21 -7.73
C PHE A 55 7.02 3.89 -8.12
N ASN A 56 7.43 3.79 -9.38
CA ASN A 56 8.16 2.64 -9.88
C ASN A 56 9.53 2.55 -9.17
N PRO A 57 10.01 1.35 -8.84
CA PRO A 57 11.35 1.17 -8.23
C PRO A 57 12.50 1.81 -9.00
N LYS A 58 12.36 1.96 -10.32
CA LYS A 58 13.40 2.62 -11.15
C LYS A 58 13.67 4.08 -10.76
N HIS A 59 12.73 4.73 -10.07
CA HIS A 59 12.84 6.12 -9.62
C HIS A 59 13.32 6.24 -8.18
N LYS A 60 13.86 5.18 -7.60
CA LYS A 60 14.31 5.15 -6.22
C LYS A 60 15.24 6.32 -5.87
N ASP A 61 16.21 6.59 -6.72
CA ASP A 61 17.20 7.63 -6.45
C ASP A 61 16.62 9.04 -6.55
N GLU A 62 15.64 9.24 -7.42
CA GLU A 62 14.98 10.52 -7.62
C GLU A 62 14.03 10.89 -6.47
N ILE A 63 13.49 9.90 -5.78
CA ILE A 63 12.48 10.14 -4.72
C ILE A 63 13.04 10.02 -3.31
N MET A 64 14.23 9.41 -3.14
CA MET A 64 14.81 9.19 -1.82
C MET A 64 15.17 10.52 -1.13
N HIS A 65 14.81 10.65 0.14
CA HIS A 65 15.11 11.81 0.99
C HIS A 65 14.51 13.14 0.53
N LYS A 66 13.52 13.11 -0.36
CA LYS A 66 12.79 14.28 -0.81
C LYS A 66 11.40 14.36 -0.19
N GLU A 67 10.86 15.56 -0.11
CA GLU A 67 9.50 15.76 0.39
C GLU A 67 8.45 15.33 -0.64
N ASN A 68 7.24 15.00 -0.17
CA ASN A 68 6.17 14.49 -1.01
C ASN A 68 5.88 15.38 -2.23
N HIS A 69 5.83 16.70 -2.03
CA HIS A 69 5.51 17.63 -3.12
C HIS A 69 6.58 17.67 -4.22
N GLN A 70 7.83 17.31 -3.88
CA GLN A 70 8.94 17.31 -4.83
C GLN A 70 8.97 16.06 -5.72
N ILE A 71 8.40 14.95 -5.24
CA ILE A 71 8.49 13.67 -5.91
C ILE A 71 7.25 13.31 -6.72
N LYS A 72 6.15 14.03 -6.56
CA LYS A 72 4.88 13.72 -7.26
C LYS A 72 5.02 13.59 -8.77
N LYS A 73 5.90 14.36 -9.38
CA LYS A 73 6.14 14.30 -10.84
C LYS A 73 6.64 12.95 -11.33
N TRP A 74 7.22 12.14 -10.45
CA TRP A 74 7.71 10.80 -10.78
C TRP A 74 6.65 9.72 -10.58
N GLY A 75 5.52 10.06 -9.97
CA GLY A 75 4.49 9.13 -9.57
C GLY A 75 3.33 9.04 -10.56
N HIS A 76 2.63 7.91 -10.50
CA HIS A 76 1.36 7.71 -11.17
C HIS A 76 0.23 8.01 -10.19
N LYS A 77 -0.52 9.05 -10.44
CA LYS A 77 -1.65 9.42 -9.59
C LYS A 77 -2.84 8.53 -9.87
N LYS A 78 -3.42 7.97 -8.81
CA LYS A 78 -4.69 7.26 -8.84
C LYS A 78 -5.59 7.79 -7.73
N THR A 79 -6.87 7.92 -8.03
CA THR A 79 -7.88 8.23 -7.01
C THR A 79 -8.59 6.96 -6.62
N ILE A 80 -8.63 6.67 -5.33
CA ILE A 80 -9.35 5.53 -4.77
C ILE A 80 -10.51 6.04 -3.92
N GLN A 81 -11.63 5.34 -4.01
CA GLN A 81 -12.85 5.70 -3.31
C GLN A 81 -13.53 4.45 -2.74
N LYS A 82 -14.59 4.65 -1.99
CA LYS A 82 -15.37 3.56 -1.37
C LYS A 82 -15.62 2.41 -2.35
N GLY A 83 -15.25 1.21 -1.93
CA GLY A 83 -15.39 -0.01 -2.70
C GLY A 83 -14.18 -0.37 -3.57
N ASP A 84 -13.24 0.55 -3.73
CA ASP A 84 -12.03 0.27 -4.52
C ASP A 84 -11.02 -0.53 -3.72
N ILE A 85 -10.31 -1.42 -4.43
CA ILE A 85 -9.18 -2.17 -3.90
C ILE A 85 -8.00 -1.91 -4.83
N LEU A 86 -6.93 -1.37 -4.28
CA LEU A 86 -5.68 -1.15 -5.00
C LEU A 86 -4.67 -2.21 -4.62
N ILE A 87 -4.11 -2.88 -5.61
CA ILE A 87 -3.03 -3.85 -5.42
C ILE A 87 -1.73 -3.19 -5.88
N ILE A 88 -0.76 -3.10 -4.97
CA ILE A 88 0.53 -2.48 -5.25
C ILE A 88 1.57 -3.58 -5.38
N PRO A 89 2.30 -3.64 -6.51
CA PRO A 89 3.36 -4.63 -6.71
C PRO A 89 4.48 -4.49 -5.68
N PRO A 90 5.26 -5.57 -5.42
CA PRO A 90 6.40 -5.48 -4.52
C PRO A 90 7.44 -4.47 -5.02
N TYR A 91 8.10 -3.82 -4.07
CA TYR A 91 9.14 -2.80 -4.25
C TYR A 91 8.68 -1.44 -4.79
N TRP A 92 7.42 -1.30 -5.17
CA TRP A 92 6.83 0.00 -5.45
C TRP A 92 6.67 0.79 -4.15
N SER A 93 6.76 2.10 -4.27
CA SER A 93 6.51 3.01 -3.16
C SER A 93 5.26 3.85 -3.45
N PHE A 94 4.66 4.39 -2.42
CA PHE A 94 3.50 5.25 -2.59
C PHE A 94 3.44 6.35 -1.53
N ILE A 95 2.78 7.43 -1.88
CA ILE A 95 2.31 8.45 -0.94
C ILE A 95 0.79 8.56 -1.09
N GLN A 96 0.13 8.94 -0.03
CA GLN A 96 -1.32 9.06 -0.02
C GLN A 96 -1.74 10.43 0.52
N GLU A 97 -2.64 11.11 -0.19
CA GLU A 97 -3.19 12.38 0.22
C GLU A 97 -4.68 12.24 0.45
N ILE A 98 -5.13 12.65 1.63
CA ILE A 98 -6.50 12.53 2.10
C ILE A 98 -7.02 13.94 2.37
N GLU A 99 -8.12 14.34 1.74
CA GLU A 99 -8.69 15.68 1.92
C GLU A 99 -9.72 15.74 3.04
N ASP A 100 -10.61 14.75 3.12
CA ASP A 100 -11.78 14.79 3.99
C ASP A 100 -11.96 13.52 4.83
N GLY A 101 -10.87 12.85 5.11
CA GLY A 101 -10.90 11.64 5.90
C GLY A 101 -11.12 10.37 5.07
N ILE A 102 -10.75 9.26 5.65
CA ILE A 102 -10.86 7.95 5.00
C ILE A 102 -10.93 6.84 6.06
N ILE A 103 -11.65 5.79 5.75
CA ILE A 103 -11.58 4.52 6.45
C ILE A 103 -11.10 3.49 5.44
N GLN A 104 -9.93 2.93 5.70
CA GLN A 104 -9.29 1.98 4.78
C GLN A 104 -8.67 0.82 5.54
N TYR A 105 -8.53 -0.30 4.85
CA TYR A 105 -7.75 -1.42 5.36
C TYR A 105 -6.53 -1.65 4.48
N HIS A 106 -5.49 -2.17 5.11
CA HIS A 106 -4.23 -2.52 4.48
C HIS A 106 -3.93 -3.98 4.76
N ILE A 107 -3.63 -4.76 3.74
CA ILE A 107 -3.28 -6.17 3.88
C ILE A 107 -1.98 -6.42 3.12
N ASP A 108 -0.99 -6.93 3.84
CA ASP A 108 0.27 -7.37 3.27
C ASP A 108 0.29 -8.90 3.23
N ILE A 109 0.58 -9.47 2.06
CA ILE A 109 0.55 -10.91 1.83
C ILE A 109 1.87 -11.37 1.24
N ASP A 110 2.46 -12.41 1.83
CA ASP A 110 3.64 -13.07 1.30
C ASP A 110 3.34 -14.53 0.94
N ASN A 111 4.26 -15.14 0.21
CA ASN A 111 4.31 -16.58 0.01
C ASN A 111 5.56 -17.14 0.74
N TYR A 112 5.75 -18.47 0.71
CA TYR A 112 6.89 -19.09 1.37
C TYR A 112 8.25 -18.64 0.82
N PHE A 113 8.31 -18.22 -0.43
CA PHE A 113 9.55 -17.78 -1.07
C PHE A 113 9.92 -16.33 -0.72
N THR A 114 8.92 -15.50 -0.40
CA THR A 114 9.13 -14.08 -0.11
C THR A 114 9.11 -13.76 1.37
N PHE A 115 8.52 -14.63 2.20
CA PHE A 115 8.35 -14.38 3.63
C PHE A 115 9.68 -14.18 4.37
N ILE A 116 10.60 -15.11 4.22
CA ILE A 116 11.86 -15.07 4.97
C ILE A 116 12.71 -13.84 4.61
N PRO A 117 12.98 -13.54 3.33
CA PRO A 117 13.71 -12.33 2.96
C PRO A 117 13.03 -11.04 3.44
N ASN A 118 11.72 -10.96 3.32
CA ASN A 118 10.99 -9.76 3.73
C ASN A 118 10.95 -9.60 5.24
N TYR A 119 10.82 -10.68 5.97
CA TYR A 119 10.90 -10.67 7.43
C TYR A 119 12.26 -10.14 7.91
N LEU A 120 13.34 -10.57 7.28
CA LEU A 120 14.68 -10.08 7.59
C LEU A 120 14.84 -8.59 7.28
N LYS A 121 14.22 -8.10 6.19
CA LYS A 121 14.24 -6.67 5.84
C LYS A 121 13.50 -5.81 6.87
N GLU A 122 12.42 -6.33 7.46
CA GLU A 122 11.68 -5.61 8.49
C GLU A 122 12.42 -5.54 9.82
N MET A 123 13.27 -6.52 10.11
CA MET A 123 14.08 -6.56 11.34
C MET A 123 15.28 -5.61 11.31
N TYR A 124 15.72 -5.23 10.15
CA TYR A 124 16.84 -4.34 9.92
C TYR A 124 16.37 -3.08 9.21
#